data_7d2aa82970468798e3fb650527470fc9
#
_entry.id   7d2aa82970468798e3fb650527470fc9
#
_cell.length_a   1.000
_cell.length_b   1.000
_cell.length_c   1.000
_cell.angle_alpha   90.00
_cell.angle_beta   90.00
_cell.angle_gamma   90.00
#
_symmetry.space_group_name_H-M   'P 1'
#
loop_
_entity.id
_entity.type
_entity.pdbx_description
1 polymer ?
#
loop_
_entity_poly.entity_id
_entity_poly.type
_entity_poly.pdbx_seq_one_letter_code
_entity_poly.pdbx_strand_id
1 'polypeptide(L)'
;MKRIYVSHPYASDPVGNKAKVEQICQDILSSGEGLPISPIHLFSFTDDTHREEILKACLLLIEMTDEVWIYGTSAGVELERAKAIELGKPVWDVCQGEAF
;
A
#
# COMPACT_ATOMS: atom_id res chain seq x y z
N MET A 1 -11.52 -8.08 12.06
CA MET A 1 -10.11 -8.09 11.59
C MET A 1 -9.76 -6.70 11.06
N LYS A 2 -8.64 -6.16 11.49
CA LYS A 2 -8.17 -4.84 11.05
C LYS A 2 -7.82 -4.87 9.56
N ARG A 3 -8.27 -3.86 8.81
CA ARG A 3 -7.99 -3.76 7.37
C ARG A 3 -6.80 -2.82 7.19
N ILE A 4 -5.69 -3.36 6.69
CA ILE A 4 -4.41 -2.66 6.58
C ILE A 4 -4.10 -2.38 5.12
N TYR A 5 -4.05 -1.10 4.74
CA TYR A 5 -3.67 -0.69 3.39
C TYR A 5 -2.14 -0.74 3.29
N VAL A 6 -1.63 -1.53 2.35
CA VAL A 6 -0.19 -1.68 2.15
C VAL A 6 0.26 -0.69 1.08
N SER A 7 0.91 0.39 1.50
CA SER A 7 1.39 1.44 0.62
C SER A 7 2.87 1.22 0.32
N HIS A 8 3.22 0.99 -0.95
CA HIS A 8 4.56 0.60 -1.35
C HIS A 8 4.88 1.17 -2.73
N PRO A 9 6.12 1.61 -2.98
CA PRO A 9 6.51 2.03 -4.33
C PRO A 9 6.29 0.91 -5.34
N TYR A 10 5.99 1.26 -6.57
CA TYR A 10 5.75 0.26 -7.62
C TYR A 10 6.57 0.54 -8.89
N ALA A 11 6.45 1.75 -9.45
CA ALA A 11 6.95 2.05 -10.79
C ALA A 11 8.48 1.97 -10.93
N SER A 12 9.22 2.14 -9.83
CA SER A 12 10.69 2.11 -9.86
C SER A 12 11.23 0.72 -10.20
N ASP A 13 10.49 -0.32 -9.83
CA ASP A 13 10.85 -1.71 -10.12
C ASP A 13 9.58 -2.57 -9.97
N PRO A 14 8.71 -2.58 -10.99
CA PRO A 14 7.40 -3.24 -10.85
C PRO A 14 7.48 -4.70 -10.40
N VAL A 15 8.35 -5.49 -11.02
CA VAL A 15 8.44 -6.92 -10.69
C VAL A 15 8.98 -7.11 -9.28
N GLY A 16 10.07 -6.42 -8.94
CA GLY A 16 10.69 -6.54 -7.62
C GLY A 16 9.79 -6.00 -6.51
N ASN A 17 9.14 -4.87 -6.75
CA ASN A 17 8.26 -4.27 -5.76
C ASN A 17 7.02 -5.13 -5.52
N LYS A 18 6.45 -5.72 -6.57
CA LYS A 18 5.32 -6.63 -6.42
C LYS A 18 5.70 -7.84 -5.57
N ALA A 19 6.89 -8.40 -5.80
CA ALA A 19 7.36 -9.54 -5.02
C ALA A 19 7.55 -9.18 -3.54
N LYS A 20 8.07 -7.98 -3.27
CA LYS A 20 8.22 -7.50 -1.88
C LYS A 20 6.87 -7.37 -1.19
N VAL A 21 5.89 -6.78 -1.88
CA VAL A 21 4.55 -6.60 -1.32
C VAL A 21 3.88 -7.94 -1.08
N GLU A 22 4.09 -8.90 -1.96
CA GLU A 22 3.56 -10.26 -1.77
C GLU A 22 4.05 -10.85 -0.45
N GLN A 23 5.34 -10.72 -0.17
CA GLN A 23 5.91 -11.21 1.09
C GLN A 23 5.36 -10.44 2.29
N ILE A 24 5.25 -9.13 2.18
CA ILE A 24 4.67 -8.29 3.23
C ILE A 24 3.26 -8.74 3.56
N CYS A 25 2.43 -8.97 2.56
CA CYS A 25 1.05 -9.39 2.76
C CYS A 25 0.97 -10.78 3.41
N GLN A 26 1.83 -11.70 2.98
CA GLN A 26 1.89 -13.01 3.59
C GLN A 26 2.26 -12.93 5.07
N ASP A 27 3.23 -12.06 5.40
CA ASP A 27 3.67 -11.88 6.78
C ASP A 27 2.57 -11.28 7.66
N ILE A 28 1.87 -10.26 7.15
CA ILE A 28 0.77 -9.63 7.88
C ILE A 28 -0.33 -10.65 8.16
N LEU A 29 -0.70 -11.41 7.16
CA LEU A 29 -1.77 -12.40 7.30
C LEU A 29 -1.37 -13.51 8.26
N SER A 30 -0.14 -14.00 8.13
CA SER A 30 0.36 -15.10 8.97
C SER A 30 0.51 -14.70 10.44
N SER A 31 0.87 -13.44 10.70
CA SER A 31 1.03 -12.97 12.08
C SER A 31 -0.30 -12.68 12.77
N GLY A 32 -1.39 -12.65 12.02
CA GLY A 32 -2.69 -12.31 12.58
C GLY A 32 -2.91 -10.84 12.85
N GLU A 33 -2.02 -9.97 12.37
CA GLU A 33 -2.13 -8.54 12.61
C GLU A 33 -3.33 -7.91 11.92
N GLY A 34 -3.73 -8.45 10.77
CA GLY A 34 -4.89 -7.94 10.07
C GLY A 34 -5.04 -8.51 8.67
N LEU A 35 -5.93 -7.89 7.90
CA LEU A 35 -6.17 -8.21 6.51
C LEU A 35 -5.37 -7.25 5.64
N PRO A 36 -4.33 -7.72 4.94
CA PRO A 36 -3.55 -6.83 4.07
C PRO A 36 -4.34 -6.51 2.80
N ILE A 37 -4.37 -5.24 2.45
CA ILE A 37 -5.01 -4.78 1.21
C ILE A 37 -3.92 -4.18 0.34
N SER A 38 -3.60 -4.86 -0.76
CA SER A 38 -2.52 -4.46 -1.66
C SER A 38 -3.09 -3.95 -2.97
N PRO A 39 -3.05 -2.64 -3.23
CA PRO A 39 -3.51 -2.12 -4.51
C PRO A 39 -2.67 -2.64 -5.68
N ILE A 40 -1.38 -2.90 -5.47
CA ILE A 40 -0.51 -3.46 -6.51
C ILE A 40 -1.07 -4.79 -7.01
N HIS A 41 -1.55 -5.65 -6.13
CA HIS A 41 -2.13 -6.93 -6.52
C HIS A 41 -3.58 -6.78 -6.98
N LEU A 42 -4.33 -5.90 -6.33
CA LEU A 42 -5.74 -5.70 -6.66
C LEU A 42 -5.93 -5.19 -8.08
N PHE A 43 -5.02 -4.31 -8.55
CA PHE A 43 -5.11 -3.75 -9.90
C PHE A 43 -4.14 -4.40 -10.88
N SER A 44 -3.65 -5.61 -10.58
CA SER A 44 -2.71 -6.31 -11.46
C SER A 44 -3.30 -6.74 -12.79
N PHE A 45 -4.62 -6.63 -12.95
CA PHE A 45 -5.31 -6.96 -14.19
C PHE A 45 -5.17 -5.87 -15.27
N THR A 46 -4.59 -4.72 -14.95
CA THR A 46 -4.46 -3.60 -15.89
C THR A 46 -3.02 -3.07 -15.91
N ASP A 47 -2.76 -2.08 -16.73
CA ASP A 47 -1.42 -1.52 -16.91
C ASP A 47 -1.41 0.00 -16.71
N ASP A 48 -0.30 0.64 -17.10
CA ASP A 48 -0.10 2.08 -16.89
C ASP A 48 -1.06 2.97 -17.67
N THR A 49 -1.79 2.44 -18.64
CA THR A 49 -2.74 3.26 -19.41
C THR A 49 -3.90 3.75 -18.53
N HIS A 50 -4.13 3.10 -17.40
CA HIS A 50 -5.20 3.47 -16.45
C HIS A 50 -4.63 4.06 -15.16
N ARG A 51 -3.46 4.68 -15.24
CA ARG A 51 -2.75 5.16 -14.06
C ARG A 51 -3.56 6.14 -13.21
N GLU A 52 -4.24 7.10 -13.85
CA GLU A 52 -5.05 8.07 -13.13
C GLU A 52 -6.22 7.43 -12.40
N GLU A 53 -6.92 6.53 -13.11
CA GLU A 53 -8.06 5.82 -12.51
C GLU A 53 -7.61 4.93 -11.34
N ILE A 54 -6.47 4.27 -11.50
CA ILE A 54 -5.92 3.44 -10.43
C ILE A 54 -5.59 4.30 -9.20
N LEU A 55 -4.97 5.46 -9.40
CA LEU A 55 -4.65 6.34 -8.29
C LEU A 55 -5.89 6.79 -7.55
N LYS A 56 -6.92 7.20 -8.28
CA LYS A 56 -8.20 7.60 -7.67
C LYS A 56 -8.81 6.44 -6.89
N ALA A 57 -8.78 5.23 -7.46
CA ALA A 57 -9.31 4.05 -6.79
C ALA A 57 -8.53 3.73 -5.52
N CYS A 58 -7.21 3.90 -5.54
CA CYS A 58 -6.38 3.69 -4.35
C CYS A 58 -6.77 4.65 -3.22
N LEU A 59 -7.02 5.90 -3.55
CA LEU A 59 -7.44 6.87 -2.52
C LEU A 59 -8.81 6.51 -1.94
N LEU A 60 -9.71 5.96 -2.77
CA LEU A 60 -11.00 5.46 -2.28
C LEU A 60 -10.80 4.24 -1.37
N LEU A 61 -9.89 3.34 -1.72
CA LEU A 61 -9.60 2.17 -0.89
C LEU A 61 -9.13 2.58 0.51
N ILE A 62 -8.35 3.65 0.61
CA ILE A 62 -7.88 4.12 1.90
C ILE A 62 -9.06 4.50 2.81
N GLU A 63 -10.13 5.06 2.23
CA GLU A 63 -11.33 5.38 3.00
C GLU A 63 -11.96 4.14 3.62
N MET A 64 -11.77 2.98 2.98
CA MET A 64 -12.37 1.71 3.40
C MET A 64 -11.47 0.91 4.33
N THR A 65 -10.25 1.37 4.59
CA THR A 65 -9.30 0.65 5.44
C THR A 65 -9.24 1.27 6.83
N ASP A 66 -8.67 0.53 7.78
CA ASP A 66 -8.54 1.00 9.15
C ASP A 66 -7.23 1.72 9.40
N GLU A 67 -6.16 1.28 8.74
CA GLU A 67 -4.82 1.85 8.88
C GLU A 67 -4.08 1.80 7.56
N VAL A 68 -3.06 2.64 7.42
CA VAL A 68 -2.16 2.63 6.26
C VAL A 68 -0.75 2.33 6.74
N TRP A 69 -0.15 1.28 6.21
CA TRP A 69 1.23 0.89 6.52
C TRP A 69 2.09 1.22 5.30
N ILE A 70 3.15 1.99 5.52
CA ILE A 70 3.98 2.56 4.46
C ILE A 70 5.35 1.92 4.43
N TYR A 71 5.76 1.45 3.25
CA TYR A 71 7.00 0.71 3.02
C TYR A 71 7.84 1.42 1.96
N GLY A 72 8.43 2.54 2.30
CA GLY A 72 9.26 3.29 1.37
C GLY A 72 8.61 4.60 0.94
N THR A 73 9.08 5.17 -0.16
CA THR A 73 8.56 6.44 -0.63
C THR A 73 8.50 6.50 -2.16
N SER A 74 7.52 7.21 -2.67
CA SER A 74 7.34 7.52 -4.09
C SER A 74 6.26 8.59 -4.16
N ALA A 75 6.05 9.18 -5.33
CA ALA A 75 4.98 10.17 -5.50
C ALA A 75 3.62 9.58 -5.11
N GLY A 76 3.35 8.33 -5.53
CA GLY A 76 2.09 7.67 -5.18
C GLY A 76 1.96 7.39 -3.68
N VAL A 77 3.03 6.93 -3.06
CA VAL A 77 3.04 6.66 -1.61
C VAL A 77 2.76 7.94 -0.83
N GLU A 78 3.35 9.07 -1.24
CA GLU A 78 3.13 10.34 -0.53
C GLU A 78 1.70 10.84 -0.68
N LEU A 79 1.06 10.62 -1.83
CA LEU A 79 -0.36 10.95 -2.00
C LEU A 79 -1.23 10.08 -1.09
N GLU A 80 -0.90 8.82 -0.96
CA GLU A 80 -1.63 7.88 -0.07
C GLU A 80 -1.45 8.27 1.39
N ARG A 81 -0.23 8.63 1.78
CA ARG A 81 0.06 9.13 3.13
C ARG A 81 -0.80 10.36 3.44
N ALA A 82 -0.80 11.33 2.52
CA ALA A 82 -1.55 12.58 2.72
C ALA A 82 -3.04 12.30 2.87
N LYS A 83 -3.57 11.38 2.07
CA LYS A 83 -4.99 11.00 2.15
C LYS A 83 -5.32 10.37 3.49
N ALA A 84 -4.47 9.47 3.97
CA ALA A 84 -4.67 8.82 5.26
C ALA A 84 -4.68 9.84 6.40
N ILE A 85 -3.75 10.78 6.36
CA ILE A 85 -3.67 11.85 7.37
C ILE A 85 -4.92 12.72 7.32
N GLU A 86 -5.35 13.09 6.13
CA GLU A 86 -6.56 13.88 5.93
C GLU A 86 -7.79 13.21 6.56
N LEU A 87 -7.86 11.88 6.44
CA LEU A 87 -8.99 11.09 6.97
C LEU A 87 -8.83 10.72 8.45
N GLY A 88 -7.72 11.12 9.07
CA GLY A 88 -7.46 10.79 10.47
C GLY A 88 -7.15 9.33 10.71
N LYS A 89 -6.70 8.60 9.70
CA LYS A 89 -6.36 7.19 9.85
C LYS A 89 -4.95 7.02 10.39
N PRO A 90 -4.70 6.02 11.24
CA PRO A 90 -3.34 5.72 11.69
C PRO A 90 -2.43 5.41 10.51
N VAL A 91 -1.22 5.98 10.52
CA VAL A 91 -0.21 5.78 9.49
C VAL A 91 1.05 5.27 10.16
N TRP A 92 1.57 4.14 9.68
CA TRP A 92 2.77 3.52 10.22
C TRP A 92 3.84 3.43 9.13
N ASP A 93 5.00 4.03 9.38
CA ASP A 93 6.17 3.87 8.50
C ASP A 93 6.90 2.62 8.97
N VAL A 94 6.81 1.56 8.17
CA VAL A 94 7.31 0.25 8.60
C VAL A 94 8.73 0.00 8.11
N CYS A 95 9.14 0.74 7.16
CA CYS A 95 10.41 0.46 6.59
C CYS A 95 11.55 0.66 7.54
N GLN A 96 11.80 0.59 7.80
CA GLN A 96 12.84 0.75 7.93
C GLN A 96 13.91 0.42 8.08
N GLY A 97 13.92 0.58 8.01
CA GLY A 97 14.75 0.36 8.03
C GLY A 97 15.41 -0.09 8.00
N GLU A 98 15.09 -0.23 8.10
CA GLU A 98 15.64 -0.79 8.13
C GLU A 98 16.55 -0.99 7.75
N ALA A 99 16.53 -0.64 7.34
CA ALA A 99 17.31 -0.90 6.85
C ALA A 99 18.41 -1.25 7.27
N PHE A 100 18.29 -1.28 7.72
CA PHE A 100 19.03 -1.56 8.14
C PHE A 100 19.65 -1.99 7.94
#